data_85141008e4394a96312fa90e9f374bcf
#
_entry.id   85141008e4394a96312fa90e9f374bcf
#
_cell.length_a   1.000
_cell.length_b   1.000
_cell.length_c   1.000
_cell.angle_alpha   90.00
_cell.angle_beta   90.00
_cell.angle_gamma   90.00
#
_symmetry.space_group_name_H-M   'P 1'
#
loop_
_entity.id
_entity.type
_entity.pdbx_description
1 polymer ?
#
loop_
_entity_poly.entity_id
_entity_poly.type
_entity_poly.pdbx_seq_one_letter_code
_entity_poly.pdbx_strand_id
1 'polypeptide(L)'
;MKSSSCRHGVQSAFLTLASAASGIPTFVLGAPAAGTEVTAPQMIDAFEGTFGVHPGQRRNHIKGTCAAGEFVGTPDAAALSRSALFSGKAIPVVARFSLGGGSPEVPDAAPAPRGMALEFHLPGGALQHITMIDVPIFGATSPASFRDAILAAKPDPKTGQPDPEKLKAYAAAHPDAMALTTLASHHTPTANYYQTTFFSIHTFKFLDAKGTEHLVKWRFVPRDGTKEMTAAEMKAAPHDFLEKNLIERTRKAAAVWDMIVYVGEPGDPQDNPTLAWPETRKHFTAGTLTITQATPQQKGMACEPINFDPLIMADGIAATNDPILLFRSPAYAVSFGKRLSGQ
;
A
#
# COMPACT_ATOMS: atom_id res chain seq x y z
N MET A 1 68.59 -48.15 34.06
CA MET A 1 68.77 -48.72 35.42
C MET A 1 67.41 -48.65 36.13
N LYS A 2 66.94 -49.82 36.56
CA LYS A 2 66.03 -50.16 37.67
C LYS A 2 64.73 -49.33 37.80
N SER A 3 63.51 -49.88 37.45
CA SER A 3 62.73 -50.84 38.26
C SER A 3 62.12 -50.17 39.50
N SER A 4 60.81 -50.02 39.58
CA SER A 4 60.05 -50.76 40.58
C SER A 4 58.53 -50.56 40.44
N SER A 5 57.86 -51.64 40.44
CA SER A 5 56.39 -51.88 40.49
C SER A 5 55.86 -51.56 41.90
N CYS A 6 54.59 -51.06 41.97
CA CYS A 6 53.73 -51.37 43.11
C CYS A 6 52.26 -51.33 42.71
N ARG A 7 51.68 -52.50 42.79
CA ARG A 7 50.20 -52.72 42.66
C ARG A 7 49.59 -52.46 44.06
N HIS A 8 48.45 -51.70 44.09
CA HIS A 8 47.50 -51.89 45.18
C HIS A 8 46.12 -51.74 44.59
N GLY A 9 45.29 -52.76 44.77
CA GLY A 9 43.88 -52.80 44.38
C GLY A 9 43.05 -52.05 45.40
N VAL A 10 41.97 -51.46 44.90
CA VAL A 10 40.92 -50.89 45.74
C VAL A 10 39.56 -51.28 45.15
N GLN A 11 38.74 -51.71 46.05
CA GLN A 11 37.42 -52.27 45.95
C GLN A 11 36.40 -51.38 45.21
N SER A 12 35.56 -52.04 44.44
CA SER A 12 34.33 -51.44 43.82
C SER A 12 33.26 -51.21 44.86
N ALA A 13 32.85 -49.95 45.02
CA ALA A 13 31.61 -49.62 45.73
C ALA A 13 30.58 -49.16 44.65
N PHE A 14 29.53 -49.98 44.46
CA PHE A 14 28.39 -49.63 43.65
C PHE A 14 27.52 -48.61 44.37
N LEU A 15 27.47 -47.37 43.86
CA LEU A 15 26.48 -46.37 44.25
C LEU A 15 25.36 -46.32 43.21
N THR A 16 24.20 -46.83 43.59
CA THR A 16 22.96 -46.67 42.79
C THR A 16 22.48 -45.25 42.85
N LEU A 17 22.62 -44.47 41.76
CA LEU A 17 21.98 -43.18 41.61
C LEU A 17 20.54 -43.40 41.10
N ALA A 18 19.56 -43.07 41.92
CA ALA A 18 18.16 -42.96 41.50
C ALA A 18 17.99 -41.72 40.62
N SER A 19 17.68 -41.89 39.34
CA SER A 19 17.37 -40.84 38.40
C SER A 19 15.94 -40.32 38.67
N ALA A 20 15.83 -39.19 39.28
CA ALA A 20 14.54 -38.43 39.31
C ALA A 20 14.31 -37.82 37.92
N ALA A 21 13.36 -38.36 37.19
CA ALA A 21 12.88 -37.79 35.93
C ALA A 21 12.08 -36.50 36.21
N SER A 22 12.76 -35.36 36.11
CA SER A 22 12.07 -34.06 36.06
C SER A 22 11.38 -33.92 34.73
N GLY A 23 10.07 -34.12 34.70
CA GLY A 23 9.22 -33.82 33.53
C GLY A 23 9.23 -32.32 33.25
N ILE A 24 10.00 -31.89 32.27
CA ILE A 24 9.87 -30.55 31.68
C ILE A 24 8.58 -30.56 30.85
N PRO A 25 7.60 -29.68 31.13
CA PRO A 25 6.43 -29.58 30.26
C PRO A 25 6.91 -29.06 28.90
N THR A 26 6.86 -29.91 27.90
CA THR A 26 7.01 -29.51 26.50
C THR A 26 5.79 -28.67 26.14
N PHE A 27 5.93 -27.35 26.15
CA PHE A 27 4.99 -26.49 25.49
C PHE A 27 5.09 -26.80 23.99
N VAL A 28 4.15 -27.61 23.51
CA VAL A 28 3.86 -27.72 22.08
C VAL A 28 3.27 -26.36 21.70
N LEU A 29 4.11 -25.44 21.20
CA LEU A 29 3.64 -24.33 20.38
C LEU A 29 2.90 -25.00 19.21
N GLY A 30 1.58 -25.02 19.30
CA GLY A 30 0.74 -25.41 18.18
C GLY A 30 1.15 -24.55 17.01
N ALA A 31 1.67 -25.18 15.94
CA ALA A 31 1.80 -24.52 14.66
C ALA A 31 0.43 -23.90 14.36
N PRO A 32 0.37 -22.61 13.93
CA PRO A 32 -0.89 -22.06 13.49
C PRO A 32 -1.47 -23.01 12.47
N ALA A 33 -2.75 -23.35 12.62
CA ALA A 33 -3.44 -24.23 11.68
C ALA A 33 -3.08 -23.76 10.27
N ALA A 34 -2.59 -24.70 9.41
CA ALA A 34 -2.29 -24.45 8.01
C ALA A 34 -3.62 -24.26 7.26
N GLY A 35 -4.31 -23.18 7.55
CA GLY A 35 -5.57 -22.71 7.02
C GLY A 35 -5.33 -21.40 6.29
N THR A 36 -4.97 -21.51 4.99
CA THR A 36 -5.32 -20.55 3.96
C THR A 36 -4.59 -19.20 4.01
N GLU A 37 -3.28 -19.21 4.15
CA GLU A 37 -2.50 -18.02 3.77
C GLU A 37 -2.62 -17.84 2.25
N VAL A 38 -3.23 -16.71 1.85
CA VAL A 38 -3.43 -16.39 0.43
C VAL A 38 -2.08 -16.09 -0.20
N THR A 39 -1.73 -16.80 -1.26
CA THR A 39 -0.51 -16.52 -2.02
C THR A 39 -0.70 -15.36 -3.01
N ALA A 40 0.40 -14.73 -3.41
CA ALA A 40 0.37 -13.67 -4.41
C ALA A 40 -0.26 -14.11 -5.75
N PRO A 41 0.04 -15.30 -6.32
CA PRO A 41 -0.66 -15.82 -7.50
C PRO A 41 -2.17 -15.93 -7.28
N GLN A 42 -2.64 -16.49 -6.17
CA GLN A 42 -4.08 -16.61 -5.87
C GLN A 42 -4.79 -15.25 -5.80
N MET A 43 -4.11 -14.22 -5.27
CA MET A 43 -4.65 -12.86 -5.27
C MET A 43 -4.79 -12.32 -6.70
N ILE A 44 -3.78 -12.51 -7.54
CA ILE A 44 -3.81 -12.05 -8.92
C ILE A 44 -4.84 -12.81 -9.73
N ASP A 45 -5.00 -14.12 -9.51
CA ASP A 45 -6.05 -14.95 -10.12
C ASP A 45 -7.45 -14.46 -9.71
N ALA A 46 -7.63 -14.00 -8.46
CA ALA A 46 -8.90 -13.41 -8.03
C ALA A 46 -9.21 -12.10 -8.78
N PHE A 47 -8.22 -11.23 -8.99
CA PHE A 47 -8.38 -10.04 -9.83
C PHE A 47 -8.74 -10.40 -11.26
N GLU A 48 -7.99 -11.30 -11.90
CA GLU A 48 -8.24 -11.75 -13.27
C GLU A 48 -9.60 -12.42 -13.41
N GLY A 49 -9.98 -13.24 -12.43
CA GLY A 49 -11.28 -13.92 -12.39
C GLY A 49 -12.47 -12.97 -12.20
N THR A 50 -12.25 -11.80 -11.62
CA THR A 50 -13.29 -10.79 -11.36
C THR A 50 -13.38 -9.74 -12.47
N PHE A 51 -12.24 -9.22 -12.92
CA PHE A 51 -12.19 -8.10 -13.85
C PHE A 51 -11.80 -8.49 -15.28
N GLY A 52 -11.45 -9.77 -15.50
CA GLY A 52 -10.93 -10.23 -16.78
C GLY A 52 -9.40 -10.05 -16.91
N VAL A 53 -8.85 -10.63 -17.96
CA VAL A 53 -7.44 -10.50 -18.31
C VAL A 53 -7.30 -9.46 -19.42
N HIS A 54 -6.43 -8.46 -19.16
CA HIS A 54 -6.08 -7.44 -20.15
C HIS A 54 -4.58 -7.57 -20.45
N PRO A 55 -4.20 -8.23 -21.56
CA PRO A 55 -2.81 -8.54 -21.87
C PRO A 55 -1.90 -7.32 -21.85
N GLY A 56 -0.74 -7.45 -21.21
CA GLY A 56 0.24 -6.36 -21.08
C GLY A 56 -0.15 -5.22 -20.14
N GLN A 57 -1.29 -5.32 -19.44
CA GLN A 57 -1.77 -4.28 -18.54
C GLN A 57 -1.70 -4.69 -17.06
N ARG A 58 -1.85 -3.73 -16.15
CA ARG A 58 -1.95 -3.94 -14.70
C ARG A 58 -3.25 -4.69 -14.35
N ARG A 59 -3.24 -5.46 -13.24
CA ARG A 59 -4.43 -6.21 -12.78
C ARG A 59 -5.37 -5.36 -11.94
N ASN A 60 -4.88 -4.25 -11.41
CA ASN A 60 -5.68 -3.25 -10.69
C ASN A 60 -5.18 -1.85 -11.04
N HIS A 61 -6.02 -0.84 -10.86
CA HIS A 61 -5.71 0.53 -11.28
C HIS A 61 -5.25 0.58 -12.75
N ILE A 62 -5.94 -0.14 -13.63
CA ILE A 62 -5.54 -0.35 -15.02
C ILE A 62 -5.60 0.94 -15.84
N LYS A 63 -6.68 1.72 -15.69
CA LYS A 63 -6.86 3.01 -16.31
C LYS A 63 -6.07 4.10 -15.59
N GLY A 64 -5.20 4.81 -16.27
CA GLY A 64 -4.36 5.83 -15.62
C GLY A 64 -3.68 6.79 -16.59
N THR A 65 -3.03 7.79 -16.01
CA THR A 65 -2.35 8.91 -16.67
C THR A 65 -0.93 9.03 -16.11
N CYS A 66 0.07 9.10 -16.97
CA CYS A 66 1.45 9.37 -16.58
C CYS A 66 1.65 10.86 -16.27
N ALA A 67 2.52 11.15 -15.32
CA ALA A 67 2.90 12.53 -15.00
C ALA A 67 4.36 12.61 -14.55
N ALA A 68 4.93 13.79 -14.58
CA ALA A 68 6.27 14.06 -14.10
C ALA A 68 6.31 15.42 -13.38
N GLY A 69 7.26 15.55 -12.47
CA GLY A 69 7.44 16.74 -11.68
C GLY A 69 8.58 16.61 -10.69
N GLU A 70 8.46 17.30 -9.59
CA GLU A 70 9.46 17.30 -8.53
C GLU A 70 8.82 17.37 -7.14
N PHE A 71 9.56 16.95 -6.14
CA PHE A 71 9.21 17.06 -4.73
C PHE A 71 10.31 17.80 -3.97
N VAL A 72 9.91 18.71 -3.09
CA VAL A 72 10.82 19.43 -2.19
C VAL A 72 10.37 19.19 -0.75
N GLY A 73 11.21 18.49 0.02
CA GLY A 73 10.98 18.24 1.44
C GLY A 73 11.25 19.44 2.32
N THR A 74 10.74 19.40 3.57
CA THR A 74 10.91 20.47 4.57
C THR A 74 11.90 20.09 5.67
N PRO A 75 12.49 21.08 6.38
CA PRO A 75 13.32 20.82 7.57
C PRO A 75 12.61 20.03 8.68
N ASP A 76 11.30 20.26 8.87
CA ASP A 76 10.50 19.54 9.87
C ASP A 76 10.46 18.04 9.57
N ALA A 77 10.34 17.66 8.29
CA ALA A 77 10.41 16.25 7.88
C ALA A 77 11.81 15.68 8.04
N ALA A 78 12.86 16.45 7.72
CA ALA A 78 14.26 16.04 7.91
C ALA A 78 14.62 15.84 9.39
N ALA A 79 13.92 16.49 10.32
CA ALA A 79 14.11 16.26 11.76
C ALA A 79 13.60 14.87 12.22
N LEU A 80 12.60 14.30 11.52
CA LEU A 80 12.00 13.00 11.85
C LEU A 80 12.46 11.87 10.94
N SER A 81 13.02 12.17 9.76
CA SER A 81 13.50 11.18 8.82
C SER A 81 14.83 11.61 8.19
N ARG A 82 15.84 10.75 8.26
CA ARG A 82 17.12 10.96 7.59
C ARG A 82 17.05 10.73 6.07
N SER A 83 15.86 10.44 5.52
CA SER A 83 15.71 10.18 4.08
C SER A 83 16.12 11.39 3.24
N ALA A 84 16.88 11.13 2.18
CA ALA A 84 17.25 12.14 1.20
C ALA A 84 16.02 12.80 0.53
N LEU A 85 14.85 12.16 0.61
CA LEU A 85 13.57 12.73 0.17
C LEU A 85 13.29 14.09 0.84
N PHE A 86 13.72 14.26 2.09
CA PHE A 86 13.48 15.48 2.87
C PHE A 86 14.69 16.41 2.94
N SER A 87 15.65 16.26 2.01
CA SER A 87 16.89 17.07 1.98
C SER A 87 16.69 18.57 1.69
N GLY A 88 15.50 19.02 1.36
CA GLY A 88 15.22 20.38 0.91
C GLY A 88 15.63 20.67 -0.54
N LYS A 89 16.21 19.70 -1.24
CA LYS A 89 16.52 19.80 -2.67
C LYS A 89 15.35 19.28 -3.50
N ALA A 90 15.21 19.79 -4.72
CA ALA A 90 14.24 19.27 -5.66
C ALA A 90 14.61 17.82 -6.05
N ILE A 91 13.69 16.89 -5.82
CA ILE A 91 13.81 15.47 -6.14
C ILE A 91 12.91 15.18 -7.34
N PRO A 92 13.44 14.69 -8.47
CA PRO A 92 12.62 14.33 -9.63
C PRO A 92 11.61 13.24 -9.29
N VAL A 93 10.40 13.38 -9.82
CA VAL A 93 9.29 12.44 -9.58
C VAL A 93 8.68 11.99 -10.90
N VAL A 94 8.52 10.66 -11.05
CA VAL A 94 7.60 10.08 -12.01
C VAL A 94 6.32 9.69 -11.27
N ALA A 95 5.18 10.17 -11.75
CA ALA A 95 3.89 9.94 -11.15
C ALA A 95 2.94 9.19 -12.07
N ARG A 96 1.99 8.47 -11.47
CA ARG A 96 0.87 7.88 -12.16
C ARG A 96 -0.41 8.12 -11.38
N PHE A 97 -1.37 8.77 -12.01
CA PHE A 97 -2.74 8.89 -11.51
C PHE A 97 -3.60 7.77 -12.13
N SER A 98 -4.62 7.29 -11.40
CA SER A 98 -5.39 6.12 -11.86
C SER A 98 -6.77 6.03 -11.20
N LEU A 99 -7.64 5.20 -11.79
CA LEU A 99 -8.87 4.72 -11.15
C LEU A 99 -8.66 3.31 -10.60
N GLY A 100 -9.26 3.01 -9.46
CA GLY A 100 -9.30 1.67 -8.89
C GLY A 100 -10.10 0.71 -9.78
N GLY A 101 -9.78 -0.59 -9.67
CA GLY A 101 -10.38 -1.64 -10.46
C GLY A 101 -9.52 -2.12 -11.63
N GLY A 102 -9.89 -3.27 -12.17
CA GLY A 102 -9.16 -3.97 -13.22
C GLY A 102 -9.78 -3.83 -14.62
N SER A 103 -10.73 -2.93 -14.83
CA SER A 103 -11.31 -2.66 -16.14
C SER A 103 -10.75 -1.37 -16.74
N PRO A 104 -10.25 -1.38 -17.99
CA PRO A 104 -9.83 -0.16 -18.69
C PRO A 104 -11.03 0.72 -19.11
N GLU A 105 -12.24 0.14 -19.16
CA GLU A 105 -13.43 0.78 -19.65
C GLU A 105 -14.27 1.44 -18.53
N VAL A 106 -13.72 1.58 -17.31
CA VAL A 106 -14.45 2.21 -16.22
C VAL A 106 -14.64 3.71 -16.50
N PRO A 107 -15.88 4.26 -16.43
CA PRO A 107 -16.10 5.70 -16.59
C PRO A 107 -15.42 6.50 -15.50
N ASP A 108 -14.87 7.66 -15.82
CA ASP A 108 -14.15 8.50 -14.86
C ASP A 108 -15.04 9.04 -13.72
N ALA A 109 -16.36 9.14 -13.96
CA ALA A 109 -17.35 9.51 -12.95
C ALA A 109 -17.82 8.34 -12.07
N ALA A 110 -17.33 7.11 -12.31
CA ALA A 110 -17.68 5.97 -11.46
C ALA A 110 -17.18 6.17 -10.01
N PRO A 111 -17.86 5.58 -9.01
CA PRO A 111 -17.46 5.65 -7.61
C PRO A 111 -16.25 4.74 -7.30
N ALA A 112 -15.29 4.71 -8.22
CA ALA A 112 -14.04 3.98 -8.07
C ALA A 112 -13.00 4.87 -7.38
N PRO A 113 -12.19 4.33 -6.44
CA PRO A 113 -11.15 5.11 -5.79
C PRO A 113 -10.15 5.68 -6.80
N ARG A 114 -9.79 6.94 -6.63
CA ARG A 114 -8.70 7.54 -7.38
C ARG A 114 -7.39 7.22 -6.72
N GLY A 115 -6.37 6.90 -7.54
CA GLY A 115 -5.03 6.56 -7.05
C GLY A 115 -3.98 7.56 -7.49
N MET A 116 -2.98 7.78 -6.65
CA MET A 116 -1.73 8.47 -6.97
C MET A 116 -0.55 7.59 -6.56
N ALA A 117 0.31 7.27 -7.51
CA ALA A 117 1.55 6.55 -7.30
C ALA A 117 2.73 7.43 -7.73
N LEU A 118 3.76 7.48 -6.90
CA LEU A 118 4.94 8.33 -7.06
C LEU A 118 6.21 7.48 -6.97
N GLU A 119 7.15 7.68 -7.90
CA GLU A 119 8.52 7.20 -7.82
C GLU A 119 9.45 8.41 -7.73
N PHE A 120 10.19 8.52 -6.63
CA PHE A 120 11.15 9.59 -6.38
C PHE A 120 12.55 9.08 -6.71
N HIS A 121 13.28 9.84 -7.54
CA HIS A 121 14.64 9.55 -7.96
C HIS A 121 15.64 10.26 -7.05
N LEU A 122 16.08 9.56 -6.01
CA LEU A 122 16.96 10.11 -4.99
C LEU A 122 18.43 10.13 -5.43
N PRO A 123 19.28 10.93 -4.79
CA PRO A 123 20.72 10.92 -5.01
C PRO A 123 21.32 9.52 -4.87
N GLY A 124 22.31 9.20 -5.69
CA GLY A 124 22.98 7.90 -5.71
C GLY A 124 22.18 6.78 -6.38
N GLY A 125 21.07 7.09 -7.05
CA GLY A 125 20.25 6.11 -7.75
C GLY A 125 19.26 5.35 -6.86
N ALA A 126 19.11 5.75 -5.60
CA ALA A 126 18.10 5.18 -4.72
C ALA A 126 16.70 5.64 -5.15
N LEU A 127 15.72 4.78 -4.93
CA LEU A 127 14.32 5.05 -5.23
C LEU A 127 13.47 5.03 -3.96
N GLN A 128 12.45 5.86 -3.93
CA GLN A 128 11.37 5.80 -2.96
C GLN A 128 10.05 5.74 -3.71
N HIS A 129 9.20 4.76 -3.37
CA HIS A 129 7.85 4.73 -3.90
C HIS A 129 6.83 5.14 -2.82
N ILE A 130 5.78 5.84 -3.25
CA ILE A 130 4.60 6.15 -2.45
C ILE A 130 3.37 5.86 -3.29
N THR A 131 2.45 5.07 -2.75
CA THR A 131 1.17 4.77 -3.41
C THR A 131 0.01 5.07 -2.47
N MET A 132 -0.98 5.76 -3.00
CA MET A 132 -2.09 6.34 -2.24
C MET A 132 -3.40 6.22 -2.99
N ILE A 133 -4.50 6.32 -2.23
CA ILE A 133 -5.86 6.45 -2.78
C ILE A 133 -6.58 7.61 -2.10
N ASP A 134 -7.73 8.00 -2.65
CA ASP A 134 -8.53 9.15 -2.18
C ASP A 134 -9.44 8.83 -0.98
N VAL A 135 -9.22 7.71 -0.31
CA VAL A 135 -9.88 7.36 0.96
C VAL A 135 -8.83 7.06 2.04
N PRO A 136 -9.08 7.43 3.31
CA PRO A 136 -8.07 7.38 4.37
C PRO A 136 -7.81 5.99 4.96
N ILE A 137 -8.64 5.00 4.64
CA ILE A 137 -8.58 3.62 5.16
C ILE A 137 -8.69 2.59 4.05
N PHE A 138 -8.27 1.36 4.35
CA PHE A 138 -8.44 0.21 3.48
C PHE A 138 -9.62 -0.67 3.93
N GLY A 139 -10.11 -1.55 3.06
CA GLY A 139 -11.29 -2.39 3.31
C GLY A 139 -10.98 -3.81 3.78
N ALA A 140 -9.77 -4.07 4.28
CA ALA A 140 -9.38 -5.40 4.72
C ALA A 140 -8.22 -5.33 5.71
N THR A 141 -8.18 -6.22 6.69
CA THR A 141 -7.09 -6.38 7.66
C THR A 141 -6.09 -7.46 7.27
N SER A 142 -6.43 -8.30 6.28
CA SER A 142 -5.59 -9.41 5.84
C SER A 142 -5.70 -9.64 4.32
N PRO A 143 -4.68 -10.27 3.69
CA PRO A 143 -4.76 -10.67 2.28
C PRO A 143 -5.96 -11.59 1.99
N ALA A 144 -6.34 -12.47 2.92
CA ALA A 144 -7.50 -13.35 2.78
C ALA A 144 -8.81 -12.56 2.70
N SER A 145 -9.04 -11.66 3.65
CA SER A 145 -10.22 -10.79 3.67
C SER A 145 -10.28 -9.92 2.39
N PHE A 146 -9.16 -9.42 1.90
CA PHE A 146 -9.11 -8.65 0.65
C PHE A 146 -9.43 -9.50 -0.58
N ARG A 147 -8.88 -10.72 -0.70
CA ARG A 147 -9.23 -11.66 -1.77
C ARG A 147 -10.72 -11.95 -1.78
N ASP A 148 -11.30 -12.20 -0.61
CA ASP A 148 -12.71 -12.52 -0.47
C ASP A 148 -13.61 -11.33 -0.88
N ALA A 149 -13.16 -10.09 -0.62
CA ALA A 149 -13.81 -8.87 -1.14
C ALA A 149 -13.84 -8.85 -2.68
N ILE A 150 -12.69 -9.13 -3.31
CA ILE A 150 -12.58 -9.16 -4.77
C ILE A 150 -13.50 -10.23 -5.37
N LEU A 151 -13.53 -11.44 -4.77
CA LEU A 151 -14.37 -12.53 -5.24
C LEU A 151 -15.87 -12.25 -5.04
N ALA A 152 -16.24 -11.61 -3.93
CA ALA A 152 -17.63 -11.20 -3.65
C ALA A 152 -18.12 -10.12 -4.63
N ALA A 153 -17.22 -9.24 -5.07
CA ALA A 153 -17.50 -8.18 -6.05
C ALA A 153 -17.56 -8.67 -7.51
N LYS A 154 -17.30 -9.97 -7.76
CA LYS A 154 -17.34 -10.51 -9.12
C LYS A 154 -18.73 -10.37 -9.73
N PRO A 155 -18.86 -9.72 -10.91
CA PRO A 155 -20.14 -9.58 -11.60
C PRO A 155 -20.72 -10.94 -12.02
N ASP A 156 -22.01 -11.11 -11.81
CA ASP A 156 -22.75 -12.23 -12.39
C ASP A 156 -22.82 -12.04 -13.92
N PRO A 157 -22.46 -13.07 -14.72
CA PRO A 157 -22.47 -12.94 -16.18
C PRO A 157 -23.82 -12.61 -16.80
N LYS A 158 -24.93 -12.87 -16.11
CA LYS A 158 -26.30 -12.62 -16.62
C LYS A 158 -26.74 -11.18 -16.35
N THR A 159 -26.34 -10.62 -15.20
CA THR A 159 -26.81 -9.30 -14.75
C THR A 159 -25.77 -8.20 -14.94
N GLY A 160 -24.50 -8.56 -15.05
CA GLY A 160 -23.37 -7.62 -15.04
C GLY A 160 -23.13 -6.95 -13.68
N GLN A 161 -23.87 -7.36 -12.64
CA GLN A 161 -23.76 -6.79 -11.29
C GLN A 161 -23.28 -7.87 -10.31
N PRO A 162 -22.59 -7.50 -9.22
CA PRO A 162 -22.25 -8.43 -8.15
C PRO A 162 -23.52 -9.06 -7.56
N ASP A 163 -23.41 -10.32 -7.17
CA ASP A 163 -24.49 -11.06 -6.50
C ASP A 163 -24.70 -10.49 -5.07
N PRO A 164 -25.91 -9.95 -4.76
CA PRO A 164 -26.19 -9.34 -3.46
C PRO A 164 -26.03 -10.31 -2.29
N GLU A 165 -26.33 -11.62 -2.47
CA GLU A 165 -26.18 -12.62 -1.40
C GLU A 165 -24.69 -12.90 -1.11
N LYS A 166 -23.81 -12.88 -2.12
CA LYS A 166 -22.36 -12.98 -1.92
C LYS A 166 -21.80 -11.75 -1.19
N LEU A 167 -22.25 -10.54 -1.58
CA LEU A 167 -21.85 -9.32 -0.87
C LEU A 167 -22.30 -9.33 0.58
N LYS A 168 -23.52 -9.79 0.86
CA LYS A 168 -24.06 -9.92 2.21
C LYS A 168 -23.28 -10.97 3.03
N ALA A 169 -22.98 -12.13 2.43
CA ALA A 169 -22.17 -13.17 3.09
C ALA A 169 -20.77 -12.67 3.41
N TYR A 170 -20.14 -11.95 2.48
CA TYR A 170 -18.85 -11.30 2.69
C TYR A 170 -18.92 -10.29 3.86
N ALA A 171 -19.90 -9.40 3.88
CA ALA A 171 -20.05 -8.40 4.93
C ALA A 171 -20.27 -9.05 6.32
N ALA A 172 -20.98 -10.17 6.38
CA ALA A 172 -21.18 -10.92 7.63
C ALA A 172 -19.89 -11.61 8.12
N ALA A 173 -19.04 -12.08 7.19
CA ALA A 173 -17.80 -12.76 7.51
C ALA A 173 -16.64 -11.80 7.83
N HIS A 174 -16.70 -10.55 7.32
CA HIS A 174 -15.63 -9.56 7.38
C HIS A 174 -16.09 -8.23 7.98
N PRO A 175 -16.36 -8.17 9.30
CA PRO A 175 -16.77 -6.94 9.97
C PRO A 175 -15.70 -5.83 9.90
N ASP A 176 -14.44 -6.18 9.68
CA ASP A 176 -13.33 -5.28 9.43
C ASP A 176 -13.50 -4.43 8.16
N ALA A 177 -14.24 -4.94 7.16
CA ALA A 177 -14.52 -4.20 5.92
C ALA A 177 -15.61 -3.14 6.07
N MET A 178 -16.40 -3.16 7.14
CA MET A 178 -17.58 -2.30 7.32
C MET A 178 -17.23 -0.81 7.36
N ALA A 179 -16.07 -0.45 7.92
CA ALA A 179 -15.64 0.95 7.99
C ALA A 179 -15.49 1.56 6.59
N LEU A 180 -14.83 0.84 5.67
CA LEU A 180 -14.71 1.28 4.28
C LEU A 180 -16.06 1.27 3.55
N THR A 181 -16.89 0.26 3.77
CA THR A 181 -18.23 0.18 3.15
C THR A 181 -19.08 1.38 3.56
N THR A 182 -19.06 1.77 4.82
CA THR A 182 -19.75 2.96 5.32
C THR A 182 -19.18 4.23 4.69
N LEU A 183 -17.86 4.37 4.65
CA LEU A 183 -17.20 5.50 4.02
C LEU A 183 -17.55 5.59 2.52
N ALA A 184 -17.48 4.47 1.80
CA ALA A 184 -17.74 4.41 0.38
C ALA A 184 -19.20 4.76 0.02
N SER A 185 -20.16 4.46 0.90
CA SER A 185 -21.58 4.83 0.68
C SER A 185 -21.83 6.34 0.68
N HIS A 186 -20.89 7.13 1.23
CA HIS A 186 -20.92 8.60 1.28
C HIS A 186 -19.81 9.23 0.42
N HIS A 187 -18.93 8.42 -0.17
CA HIS A 187 -17.83 8.92 -0.98
C HIS A 187 -18.32 9.38 -2.34
N THR A 188 -18.12 10.65 -2.62
CA THR A 188 -18.41 11.23 -3.93
C THR A 188 -17.09 11.35 -4.71
N PRO A 189 -17.04 10.91 -5.97
CA PRO A 189 -15.86 11.06 -6.80
C PRO A 189 -15.42 12.52 -6.91
N THR A 190 -14.10 12.77 -6.81
CA THR A 190 -13.57 14.12 -7.02
C THR A 190 -13.58 14.52 -8.50
N ALA A 191 -13.73 15.81 -8.77
CA ALA A 191 -13.88 16.35 -10.12
C ALA A 191 -12.61 16.21 -10.98
N ASN A 192 -11.45 16.20 -10.37
CA ASN A 192 -10.16 16.12 -11.07
C ASN A 192 -9.10 15.49 -10.19
N TYR A 193 -8.08 14.84 -10.77
CA TYR A 193 -6.92 14.37 -10.01
C TYR A 193 -6.23 15.49 -9.23
N TYR A 194 -6.07 16.69 -9.83
CA TYR A 194 -5.43 17.83 -9.18
C TYR A 194 -6.29 18.54 -8.12
N GLN A 195 -7.53 18.07 -7.93
CA GLN A 195 -8.45 18.48 -6.87
C GLN A 195 -8.82 17.31 -5.96
N THR A 196 -7.92 16.35 -5.81
CA THR A 196 -8.09 15.14 -5.00
C THR A 196 -7.06 15.12 -3.88
N THR A 197 -7.51 14.90 -2.63
CA THR A 197 -6.65 14.53 -1.52
C THR A 197 -6.36 13.04 -1.59
N PHE A 198 -5.08 12.66 -1.50
CA PHE A 198 -4.65 11.27 -1.52
C PHE A 198 -4.05 10.88 -0.17
N PHE A 199 -4.38 9.70 0.33
CA PHE A 199 -4.01 9.24 1.66
C PHE A 199 -3.10 8.02 1.59
N SER A 200 -2.09 7.93 2.47
CA SER A 200 -1.49 6.66 2.81
C SER A 200 -2.50 5.87 3.63
N ILE A 201 -2.93 4.73 3.12
CA ILE A 201 -3.81 3.84 3.87
C ILE A 201 -3.06 3.08 4.97
N HIS A 202 -1.75 2.91 4.81
CA HIS A 202 -0.87 2.24 5.74
C HIS A 202 -0.18 3.22 6.70
N THR A 203 0.27 2.69 7.83
CA THR A 203 1.22 3.36 8.71
C THR A 203 2.64 2.99 8.28
N PHE A 204 3.53 3.95 8.32
CA PHE A 204 4.96 3.80 8.04
C PHE A 204 5.79 4.25 9.23
N LYS A 205 7.10 4.05 9.15
CA LYS A 205 8.06 4.55 10.12
C LYS A 205 9.00 5.55 9.44
N PHE A 206 9.18 6.70 10.06
CA PHE A 206 10.31 7.58 9.77
C PHE A 206 11.42 7.26 10.75
N LEU A 207 12.66 7.16 10.26
CA LEU A 207 13.85 6.96 11.07
C LEU A 207 14.68 8.23 11.04
N ASP A 208 14.86 8.85 12.20
CA ASP A 208 15.69 10.05 12.33
C ASP A 208 17.18 9.78 12.17
N ALA A 209 18.02 10.80 12.28
CA ALA A 209 19.48 10.67 12.19
C ALA A 209 20.10 9.81 13.30
N LYS A 210 19.39 9.59 14.41
CA LYS A 210 19.81 8.75 15.53
C LYS A 210 19.28 7.32 15.42
N GLY A 211 18.42 7.04 14.42
CA GLY A 211 17.73 5.77 14.24
C GLY A 211 16.46 5.62 15.07
N THR A 212 15.96 6.69 15.70
CA THR A 212 14.68 6.66 16.40
C THR A 212 13.54 6.50 15.41
N GLU A 213 12.64 5.58 15.69
CA GLU A 213 11.44 5.33 14.87
C GLU A 213 10.31 6.26 15.29
N HIS A 214 9.68 6.90 14.30
CA HIS A 214 8.47 7.68 14.46
C HIS A 214 7.38 7.08 13.58
N LEU A 215 6.27 6.64 14.17
CA LEU A 215 5.11 6.18 13.39
C LEU A 215 4.49 7.37 12.67
N VAL A 216 4.20 7.19 11.38
CA VAL A 216 3.64 8.24 10.55
C VAL A 216 2.58 7.69 9.59
N LYS A 217 1.58 8.54 9.33
CA LYS A 217 0.72 8.48 8.14
C LYS A 217 0.85 9.79 7.39
N TRP A 218 0.55 9.79 6.09
CA TRP A 218 0.57 11.03 5.32
C TRP A 218 -0.63 11.14 4.39
N ARG A 219 -0.89 12.36 3.99
CA ARG A 219 -1.78 12.68 2.88
C ARG A 219 -1.19 13.78 2.02
N PHE A 220 -1.53 13.76 0.74
CA PHE A 220 -1.20 14.82 -0.20
C PHE A 220 -2.45 15.65 -0.43
N VAL A 221 -2.42 16.89 0.02
CA VAL A 221 -3.55 17.83 -0.05
C VAL A 221 -3.34 18.78 -1.22
N PRO A 222 -4.28 18.84 -2.20
CA PRO A 222 -4.11 19.68 -3.36
C PRO A 222 -4.25 21.17 -2.99
N ARG A 223 -3.34 22.00 -3.49
CA ARG A 223 -3.44 23.46 -3.31
C ARG A 223 -4.62 24.08 -4.05
N ASP A 224 -5.11 23.42 -5.09
CA ASP A 224 -6.35 23.81 -5.80
C ASP A 224 -7.63 23.50 -4.99
N GLY A 225 -7.48 22.93 -3.78
CA GLY A 225 -8.58 22.47 -2.94
C GLY A 225 -9.19 21.14 -3.43
N THR A 226 -9.75 20.37 -2.50
CA THR A 226 -10.50 19.15 -2.85
C THR A 226 -11.89 19.54 -3.36
N LYS A 227 -12.26 19.01 -4.54
CA LYS A 227 -13.58 19.28 -5.14
C LYS A 227 -14.27 17.97 -5.52
N GLU A 228 -15.35 17.65 -4.85
CA GLU A 228 -16.24 16.54 -5.22
C GLU A 228 -17.17 16.94 -6.39
N MET A 229 -17.60 15.95 -7.15
CA MET A 229 -18.58 16.13 -8.22
C MET A 229 -20.00 16.17 -7.64
N THR A 230 -20.83 17.04 -8.17
CA THR A 230 -22.27 16.98 -7.91
C THR A 230 -22.92 15.83 -8.70
N ALA A 231 -24.11 15.37 -8.31
CA ALA A 231 -24.87 14.38 -9.06
C ALA A 231 -25.13 14.80 -10.52
N ALA A 232 -25.35 16.09 -10.76
CA ALA A 232 -25.52 16.63 -12.10
C ALA A 232 -24.22 16.57 -12.92
N GLU A 233 -23.07 16.92 -12.31
CA GLU A 233 -21.75 16.80 -12.94
C GLU A 233 -21.43 15.34 -13.27
N MET A 234 -21.68 14.40 -12.36
CA MET A 234 -21.47 12.97 -12.60
C MET A 234 -22.31 12.45 -13.77
N LYS A 235 -23.59 12.86 -13.85
CA LYS A 235 -24.48 12.45 -14.93
C LYS A 235 -24.09 13.03 -16.29
N ALA A 236 -23.54 14.23 -16.32
CA ALA A 236 -23.16 14.94 -17.55
C ALA A 236 -21.71 14.71 -17.97
N ALA A 237 -20.89 14.05 -17.12
CA ALA A 237 -19.48 13.87 -17.36
C ALA A 237 -19.22 13.02 -18.62
N PRO A 238 -18.24 13.39 -19.45
CA PRO A 238 -17.72 12.50 -20.47
C PRO A 238 -17.18 11.21 -19.87
N HIS A 239 -17.11 10.14 -20.65
CA HIS A 239 -16.57 8.86 -20.20
C HIS A 239 -15.12 9.01 -19.68
N ASP A 240 -14.28 9.74 -20.41
CA ASP A 240 -12.84 9.92 -20.16
C ASP A 240 -12.52 11.41 -20.06
N PHE A 241 -12.47 11.96 -18.86
CA PHE A 241 -12.17 13.37 -18.65
C PHE A 241 -10.99 13.64 -17.72
N LEU A 242 -10.68 12.73 -16.80
CA LEU A 242 -9.64 12.94 -15.79
C LEU A 242 -8.24 13.10 -16.40
N GLU A 243 -7.90 12.25 -17.37
CA GLU A 243 -6.62 12.33 -18.09
C GLU A 243 -6.52 13.66 -18.85
N LYS A 244 -7.55 13.98 -19.65
CA LYS A 244 -7.61 15.22 -20.41
C LYS A 244 -7.46 16.45 -19.52
N ASN A 245 -8.19 16.49 -18.40
CA ASN A 245 -8.18 17.61 -17.48
C ASN A 245 -6.81 17.78 -16.81
N LEU A 246 -6.14 16.68 -16.43
CA LEU A 246 -4.80 16.76 -15.85
C LEU A 246 -3.77 17.26 -16.88
N ILE A 247 -3.83 16.78 -18.12
CA ILE A 247 -2.98 17.24 -19.22
C ILE A 247 -3.19 18.73 -19.48
N GLU A 248 -4.44 19.18 -19.57
CA GLU A 248 -4.76 20.60 -19.77
C GLU A 248 -4.30 21.45 -18.58
N ARG A 249 -4.48 20.95 -17.35
CA ARG A 249 -4.02 21.65 -16.12
C ARG A 249 -2.52 21.88 -16.16
N THR A 250 -1.75 20.83 -16.45
CA THR A 250 -0.27 20.92 -16.46
C THR A 250 0.27 21.74 -17.62
N ARG A 251 -0.44 21.85 -18.74
CA ARG A 251 -0.08 22.79 -19.83
C ARG A 251 -0.26 24.26 -19.45
N LYS A 252 -1.22 24.57 -18.58
CA LYS A 252 -1.54 25.95 -18.17
C LYS A 252 -0.73 26.35 -16.95
N ALA A 253 -0.61 25.49 -15.96
CA ALA A 253 0.15 25.71 -14.74
C ALA A 253 0.36 24.37 -14.04
N ALA A 254 1.38 24.24 -13.19
CA ALA A 254 1.66 23.04 -12.43
C ALA A 254 0.49 22.69 -11.49
N ALA A 255 0.23 21.39 -11.30
CA ALA A 255 -0.65 20.90 -10.24
C ALA A 255 0.18 20.62 -8.99
N VAL A 256 -0.24 21.12 -7.84
CA VAL A 256 0.57 21.15 -6.63
C VAL A 256 -0.16 20.53 -5.44
N TRP A 257 0.54 19.69 -4.68
CA TRP A 257 0.07 19.13 -3.41
C TRP A 257 1.07 19.39 -2.30
N ASP A 258 0.57 19.64 -1.11
CA ASP A 258 1.37 19.62 0.11
C ASP A 258 1.27 18.25 0.76
N MET A 259 2.43 17.63 1.07
CA MET A 259 2.50 16.39 1.84
C MET A 259 2.34 16.74 3.33
N ILE A 260 1.21 16.37 3.90
CA ILE A 260 0.96 16.54 5.33
C ILE A 260 1.26 15.21 6.02
N VAL A 261 2.19 15.21 6.95
CA VAL A 261 2.55 14.04 7.77
C VAL A 261 1.92 14.16 9.14
N TYR A 262 1.24 13.11 9.55
CA TYR A 262 0.68 12.90 10.89
C TYR A 262 1.63 12.03 11.69
N VAL A 263 1.96 12.44 12.90
CA VAL A 263 2.83 11.69 13.82
C VAL A 263 1.97 10.90 14.77
N GLY A 264 2.21 9.58 14.82
CA GLY A 264 1.49 8.65 15.70
C GLY A 264 1.85 8.84 17.16
N GLU A 265 0.94 8.43 18.00
CA GLU A 265 1.10 8.36 19.45
C GLU A 265 1.07 6.90 19.93
N PRO A 266 1.56 6.60 21.13
CA PRO A 266 1.46 5.26 21.71
C PRO A 266 0.02 4.75 21.72
N GLY A 267 -0.21 3.56 21.13
CA GLY A 267 -1.54 2.95 21.03
C GLY A 267 -2.26 3.20 19.69
N ASP A 268 -1.73 4.05 18.82
CA ASP A 268 -2.28 4.18 17.46
C ASP A 268 -2.10 2.87 16.67
N PRO A 269 -3.12 2.45 15.90
CA PRO A 269 -3.01 1.27 15.06
C PRO A 269 -1.93 1.46 13.99
N GLN A 270 -0.98 0.50 13.94
CA GLN A 270 0.13 0.55 13.00
C GLN A 270 0.14 -0.59 11.99
N ASP A 271 -0.65 -1.64 12.23
CA ASP A 271 -0.74 -2.87 11.43
C ASP A 271 -2.17 -3.18 10.96
N ASN A 272 -3.09 -2.26 11.21
CA ASN A 272 -4.49 -2.37 10.79
C ASN A 272 -4.87 -1.17 9.89
N PRO A 273 -4.89 -1.33 8.57
CA PRO A 273 -5.19 -0.25 7.64
C PRO A 273 -6.68 0.10 7.55
N THR A 274 -7.58 -0.63 8.21
CA THR A 274 -9.01 -0.32 8.26
C THR A 274 -9.35 0.76 9.30
N LEU A 275 -8.37 1.17 10.10
CA LEU A 275 -8.53 2.16 11.16
C LEU A 275 -7.83 3.48 10.78
N ALA A 276 -8.58 4.56 10.82
CA ALA A 276 -8.02 5.90 10.70
C ALA A 276 -7.40 6.35 12.03
N TRP A 277 -6.39 7.21 11.94
CA TRP A 277 -5.90 7.94 13.11
C TRP A 277 -6.77 9.17 13.39
N PRO A 278 -6.84 9.64 14.65
CA PRO A 278 -7.53 10.90 14.97
C PRO A 278 -6.94 12.07 14.21
N GLU A 279 -7.79 12.93 13.63
CA GLU A 279 -7.38 14.16 12.94
C GLU A 279 -6.64 15.15 13.86
N THR A 280 -6.77 15.00 15.17
CA THR A 280 -6.10 15.83 16.18
C THR A 280 -4.63 15.43 16.40
N ARG A 281 -4.10 14.39 15.77
CA ARG A 281 -2.68 14.03 15.87
C ARG A 281 -1.81 15.19 15.37
N LYS A 282 -0.65 15.37 16.03
CA LYS A 282 0.34 16.32 15.57
C LYS A 282 0.65 16.09 14.11
N HIS A 283 0.58 17.15 13.31
CA HIS A 283 0.88 17.06 11.89
C HIS A 283 1.61 18.33 11.41
N PHE A 284 2.29 18.21 10.28
CA PHE A 284 3.05 19.30 9.68
C PHE A 284 3.18 19.06 8.17
N THR A 285 3.54 20.11 7.43
CA THR A 285 3.86 20.00 6.01
C THR A 285 5.26 19.41 5.86
N ALA A 286 5.36 18.20 5.32
CA ALA A 286 6.63 17.49 5.12
C ALA A 286 7.31 17.80 3.79
N GLY A 287 6.57 18.36 2.84
CA GLY A 287 7.10 18.73 1.53
C GLY A 287 6.00 19.16 0.56
N THR A 288 6.42 19.53 -0.63
CA THR A 288 5.54 19.96 -1.72
C THR A 288 5.83 19.15 -2.97
N LEU A 289 4.82 18.52 -3.54
CA LEU A 289 4.83 17.87 -4.84
C LEU A 289 4.33 18.83 -5.90
N THR A 290 5.12 19.04 -6.95
CA THR A 290 4.79 19.89 -8.08
C THR A 290 4.81 19.07 -9.36
N ILE A 291 3.65 18.79 -9.93
CA ILE A 291 3.50 18.09 -11.21
C ILE A 291 3.43 19.12 -12.33
N THR A 292 4.43 19.10 -13.20
CA THR A 292 4.60 20.07 -14.30
C THR A 292 4.17 19.53 -15.64
N GLN A 293 4.07 18.21 -15.79
CA GLN A 293 3.70 17.55 -17.05
C GLN A 293 2.81 16.35 -16.79
N ALA A 294 1.79 16.20 -17.61
CA ALA A 294 1.00 14.96 -17.69
C ALA A 294 0.87 14.52 -19.15
N THR A 295 0.81 13.20 -19.35
CA THR A 295 0.71 12.57 -20.67
C THR A 295 -0.21 11.34 -20.58
N PRO A 296 -0.86 10.94 -21.69
CA PRO A 296 -1.59 9.67 -21.70
C PRO A 296 -0.67 8.51 -21.29
N GLN A 297 -1.25 7.52 -20.60
CA GLN A 297 -0.53 6.29 -20.32
C GLN A 297 -0.49 5.42 -21.58
N GLN A 298 0.68 5.32 -22.18
CA GLN A 298 0.91 4.49 -23.36
C GLN A 298 2.34 3.94 -23.35
N LYS A 299 2.58 2.92 -24.17
CA LYS A 299 3.91 2.31 -24.32
C LYS A 299 4.97 3.37 -24.62
N GLY A 300 6.05 3.35 -23.87
CA GLY A 300 7.17 4.32 -23.98
C GLY A 300 7.06 5.53 -23.05
N MET A 301 5.94 5.75 -22.36
CA MET A 301 5.84 6.80 -21.34
C MET A 301 6.56 6.40 -20.05
N ALA A 302 7.09 7.38 -19.32
CA ALA A 302 7.96 7.17 -18.17
C ALA A 302 7.31 6.33 -17.06
N CYS A 303 6.00 6.48 -16.79
CA CYS A 303 5.32 5.71 -15.76
C CYS A 303 4.95 4.28 -16.18
N GLU A 304 5.07 3.95 -17.48
CA GLU A 304 4.60 2.65 -17.97
C GLU A 304 5.46 1.47 -17.48
N PRO A 305 6.79 1.51 -17.50
CA PRO A 305 7.61 0.40 -17.03
C PRO A 305 7.66 0.26 -15.52
N ILE A 306 7.19 1.26 -14.76
CA ILE A 306 7.32 1.26 -13.30
C ILE A 306 6.32 0.32 -12.65
N ASN A 307 6.81 -0.47 -11.70
CA ASN A 307 6.00 -1.33 -10.82
C ASN A 307 5.73 -0.67 -9.48
N PHE A 308 5.33 0.51 -9.35
CA PHE A 308 5.06 1.31 -8.13
C PHE A 308 4.84 0.49 -6.84
N ASP A 309 5.80 -0.39 -6.48
CA ASP A 309 5.75 -1.22 -5.29
C ASP A 309 6.01 -0.35 -4.05
N PRO A 310 5.07 -0.24 -3.09
CA PRO A 310 5.21 0.63 -1.93
C PRO A 310 6.31 0.19 -0.96
N LEU A 311 6.88 -1.00 -1.11
CA LEU A 311 8.01 -1.48 -0.32
C LEU A 311 9.38 -1.14 -0.93
N ILE A 312 9.43 -0.46 -2.07
CA ILE A 312 10.66 0.20 -2.54
C ILE A 312 10.82 1.48 -1.72
N MET A 313 11.61 1.37 -0.66
CA MET A 313 11.80 2.42 0.33
C MET A 313 13.27 2.81 0.45
N ALA A 314 13.51 4.12 0.48
CA ALA A 314 14.83 4.67 0.75
C ALA A 314 15.15 4.65 2.25
N ASP A 315 16.45 4.71 2.59
CA ASP A 315 16.88 4.87 3.97
C ASP A 315 16.15 6.06 4.65
N GLY A 316 15.78 5.87 5.91
CA GLY A 316 15.01 6.84 6.68
C GLY A 316 13.48 6.66 6.59
N ILE A 317 12.98 5.72 5.76
CA ILE A 317 11.57 5.34 5.69
C ILE A 317 11.48 3.81 5.75
N ALA A 318 10.57 3.27 6.55
CA ALA A 318 10.39 1.83 6.69
C ALA A 318 8.92 1.43 6.81
N ALA A 319 8.63 0.17 6.49
CA ALA A 319 7.32 -0.44 6.67
C ALA A 319 7.05 -0.74 8.15
N THR A 320 5.77 -0.83 8.48
CA THR A 320 5.27 -1.49 9.69
C THR A 320 5.01 -2.98 9.42
N ASN A 321 4.49 -3.69 10.43
CA ASN A 321 4.08 -5.09 10.29
C ASN A 321 2.65 -5.26 9.73
N ASP A 322 2.11 -4.25 9.08
CA ASP A 322 0.81 -4.32 8.42
C ASP A 322 0.81 -5.44 7.36
N PRO A 323 0.00 -6.51 7.55
CA PRO A 323 0.03 -7.67 6.66
C PRO A 323 -0.43 -7.35 5.24
N ILE A 324 -1.30 -6.35 5.06
CA ILE A 324 -1.70 -5.86 3.74
C ILE A 324 -0.52 -5.15 3.06
N LEU A 325 0.18 -4.26 3.77
CA LEU A 325 1.35 -3.56 3.23
C LEU A 325 2.44 -4.54 2.78
N LEU A 326 2.77 -5.51 3.65
CA LEU A 326 3.82 -6.49 3.37
C LEU A 326 3.46 -7.43 2.22
N PHE A 327 2.18 -7.78 2.07
CA PHE A 327 1.68 -8.62 0.99
C PHE A 327 1.69 -7.92 -0.37
N ARG A 328 1.73 -6.59 -0.40
CA ARG A 328 1.69 -5.85 -1.67
C ARG A 328 2.86 -6.18 -2.58
N SER A 329 4.10 -6.23 -2.06
CA SER A 329 5.29 -6.47 -2.88
C SER A 329 5.24 -7.79 -3.65
N PRO A 330 5.01 -8.97 -3.05
CA PRO A 330 4.87 -10.21 -3.82
C PRO A 330 3.70 -10.19 -4.81
N ALA A 331 2.56 -9.57 -4.48
CA ALA A 331 1.43 -9.45 -5.40
C ALA A 331 1.77 -8.54 -6.60
N TYR A 332 2.45 -7.43 -6.36
CA TYR A 332 2.94 -6.53 -7.40
C TYR A 332 3.95 -7.22 -8.32
N ALA A 333 4.85 -8.04 -7.76
CA ALA A 333 5.82 -8.79 -8.55
C ALA A 333 5.15 -9.77 -9.52
N VAL A 334 4.15 -10.53 -9.07
CA VAL A 334 3.37 -11.45 -9.93
C VAL A 334 2.62 -10.69 -11.02
N SER A 335 1.90 -9.62 -10.65
CA SER A 335 1.17 -8.78 -11.63
C SER A 335 2.11 -8.16 -12.66
N PHE A 336 3.28 -7.69 -12.22
CA PHE A 336 4.29 -7.09 -13.09
C PHE A 336 4.90 -8.11 -14.04
N GLY A 337 5.24 -9.31 -13.56
CA GLY A 337 5.74 -10.40 -14.39
C GLY A 337 4.76 -10.80 -15.49
N LYS A 338 3.47 -10.96 -15.15
CA LYS A 338 2.41 -11.21 -16.14
C LYS A 338 2.29 -10.07 -17.16
N ARG A 339 2.36 -8.80 -16.71
CA ARG A 339 2.33 -7.63 -17.60
C ARG A 339 3.49 -7.63 -18.60
N LEU A 340 4.72 -7.89 -18.13
CA LEU A 340 5.91 -7.91 -18.98
C LEU A 340 5.89 -9.06 -20.01
N SER A 341 5.32 -10.21 -19.65
CA SER A 341 5.18 -11.36 -20.57
C SER A 341 3.99 -11.23 -21.53
N GLY A 342 3.22 -10.14 -21.45
CA GLY A 342 2.06 -9.92 -22.33
C GLY A 342 0.83 -10.79 -22.00
N GLN A 343 0.80 -11.37 -20.80
CA GLN A 343 -0.32 -12.15 -20.29
C GLN A 343 -1.43 -11.25 -19.73
#